data_617720eecd33a375c56e3d0466df13a1
#
_entry.id   617720eecd33a375c56e3d0466df13a1
#
_cell.length_a   1.000
_cell.length_b   1.000
_cell.length_c   1.000
_cell.angle_alpha   90.00
_cell.angle_beta   90.00
_cell.angle_gamma   90.00
#
_symmetry.space_group_name_H-M   'P 1'
#
loop_
_entity.id
_entity.type
_entity.pdbx_description
1 polymer ?
#
loop_
_entity_poly.entity_id
_entity_poly.type
_entity_poly.pdbx_seq_one_letter_code
_entity_poly.pdbx_strand_id
1 'polypeptide(L)'
;MKALTTLVIWLWSALVAAHPLGNNTVNRAVALTMDGDTVRIDYRQELAEIPTLLAQQSADRDGDGQISRSEWQAFADAWSGALLPALHLSAAQRALALQSASLDWQLLEGAAGLQQLRLHGVFTTRAPLRGSMRLHFVDASAPTDSGWRELWVRAERGARIVESGAARHDRSAGLTRFPVAGAALPHDTTADLRVDFSGAPRATHSITRAASPLPA
;
A
#
# COMPACT_ATOMS: atom_id res chain seq x y z
N MET A 1 -3.93 -58.61 37.48
CA MET A 1 -4.30 -57.20 37.41
C MET A 1 -3.47 -56.56 36.29
N LYS A 2 -4.07 -56.30 35.14
CA LYS A 2 -3.36 -55.75 33.97
C LYS A 2 -3.57 -54.22 33.98
N ALA A 3 -2.52 -53.43 34.23
CA ALA A 3 -2.54 -52.00 34.14
C ALA A 3 -2.53 -51.57 32.67
N LEU A 4 -3.63 -50.94 32.24
CA LEU A 4 -3.79 -50.38 30.91
C LEU A 4 -3.18 -48.96 30.92
N THR A 5 -1.98 -48.83 30.39
CA THR A 5 -1.31 -47.51 30.25
C THR A 5 -1.89 -46.79 29.06
N THR A 6 -2.79 -45.84 29.29
CA THR A 6 -3.38 -45.02 28.26
C THR A 6 -2.36 -43.92 27.86
N LEU A 7 -1.74 -44.07 26.68
CA LEU A 7 -0.85 -43.10 26.07
C LEU A 7 -1.70 -41.96 25.51
N VAL A 8 -1.78 -40.84 26.19
CA VAL A 8 -2.41 -39.61 25.68
C VAL A 8 -1.42 -38.94 24.75
N ILE A 9 -1.60 -39.13 23.45
CA ILE A 9 -0.87 -38.38 22.42
C ILE A 9 -1.49 -37.00 22.34
N TRP A 10 -0.81 -36.01 22.91
CA TRP A 10 -1.10 -34.60 22.67
C TRP A 10 -0.73 -34.28 21.22
N LEU A 11 -1.72 -34.28 20.33
CA LEU A 11 -1.58 -33.66 19.02
C LEU A 11 -1.49 -32.13 19.24
N TRP A 12 -0.29 -31.61 19.28
CA TRP A 12 -0.05 -30.21 19.05
C TRP A 12 -0.39 -29.93 17.60
N SER A 13 -1.63 -29.51 17.36
CA SER A 13 -1.98 -28.88 16.07
C SER A 13 -1.18 -27.60 16.00
N ALA A 14 -0.03 -27.63 15.32
CA ALA A 14 0.62 -26.41 14.88
C ALA A 14 -0.41 -25.67 14.02
N LEU A 15 -0.94 -24.57 14.52
CA LEU A 15 -1.71 -23.63 13.72
C LEU A 15 -0.73 -23.12 12.65
N VAL A 16 -0.72 -23.80 11.51
CA VAL A 16 -0.07 -23.29 10.31
C VAL A 16 -0.88 -22.05 9.95
N ALA A 17 -0.30 -20.89 10.22
CA ALA A 17 -0.87 -19.61 9.82
C ALA A 17 -0.76 -19.52 8.28
N ALA A 18 -1.69 -20.17 7.59
CA ALA A 18 -1.89 -19.95 6.16
C ALA A 18 -2.41 -18.51 5.98
N HIS A 19 -2.02 -17.87 4.90
CA HIS A 19 -2.52 -16.55 4.56
C HIS A 19 -4.06 -16.58 4.55
N PRO A 20 -4.76 -15.67 5.26
CA PRO A 20 -6.21 -15.74 5.46
C PRO A 20 -7.02 -15.78 4.16
N LEU A 21 -6.48 -15.25 3.06
CA LEU A 21 -7.11 -15.18 1.74
C LEU A 21 -6.55 -16.21 0.76
N GLY A 22 -5.67 -17.13 1.21
CA GLY A 22 -4.99 -18.12 0.37
C GLY A 22 -3.58 -17.67 -0.04
N ASN A 23 -2.78 -18.64 -0.47
CA ASN A 23 -1.35 -18.46 -0.74
C ASN A 23 -1.02 -17.88 -2.13
N ASN A 24 -2.03 -17.58 -2.96
CA ASN A 24 -1.87 -17.07 -4.32
C ASN A 24 -2.61 -15.73 -4.52
N THR A 25 -2.67 -14.89 -3.49
CA THR A 25 -3.35 -13.60 -3.55
C THR A 25 -2.37 -12.43 -3.58
N VAL A 26 -2.80 -11.34 -4.21
CA VAL A 26 -2.13 -10.04 -4.16
C VAL A 26 -3.11 -9.04 -3.55
N ASN A 27 -2.85 -8.68 -2.30
CA ASN A 27 -3.73 -7.81 -1.52
C ASN A 27 -3.27 -6.36 -1.63
N ARG A 28 -4.21 -5.44 -1.70
CA ARG A 28 -3.95 -4.00 -1.83
C ARG A 28 -4.80 -3.19 -0.87
N ALA A 29 -4.17 -2.21 -0.26
CA ALA A 29 -4.80 -1.25 0.64
C ALA A 29 -4.32 0.15 0.28
N VAL A 30 -5.24 1.00 -0.17
CA VAL A 30 -4.94 2.35 -0.66
C VAL A 30 -5.64 3.38 0.19
N ALA A 31 -4.87 4.25 0.84
CA ALA A 31 -5.39 5.40 1.55
C ALA A 31 -5.15 6.69 0.77
N LEU A 32 -6.21 7.39 0.41
CA LEU A 32 -6.13 8.77 -0.09
C LEU A 32 -6.28 9.73 1.07
N THR A 33 -5.22 10.42 1.43
CA THR A 33 -5.23 11.45 2.47
C THR A 33 -5.18 12.82 1.83
N MET A 34 -6.24 13.62 2.06
CA MET A 34 -6.25 15.04 1.74
C MET A 34 -5.43 15.74 2.83
N ASP A 35 -4.15 16.00 2.57
CA ASP A 35 -3.17 16.39 3.57
C ASP A 35 -2.74 17.85 3.38
N GLY A 36 -3.40 18.75 4.11
CA GLY A 36 -3.21 20.17 3.89
C GLY A 36 -3.66 20.56 2.49
N ASP A 37 -2.74 21.03 1.65
CA ASP A 37 -2.95 21.45 0.26
C ASP A 37 -2.47 20.40 -0.77
N THR A 38 -2.24 19.16 -0.36
CA THR A 38 -1.82 18.06 -1.22
C THR A 38 -2.73 16.85 -1.07
N VAL A 39 -2.69 15.94 -2.05
CA VAL A 39 -3.21 14.58 -1.88
C VAL A 39 -2.03 13.64 -1.73
N ARG A 40 -2.04 12.87 -0.67
CA ARG A 40 -1.09 11.79 -0.39
C ARG A 40 -1.79 10.44 -0.60
N ILE A 41 -1.14 9.56 -1.33
CA ILE A 41 -1.58 8.21 -1.60
C ILE A 41 -0.62 7.26 -0.88
N ASP A 42 -1.10 6.61 0.19
CA ASP A 42 -0.40 5.51 0.84
C ASP A 42 -0.86 4.22 0.17
N TYR A 43 0.02 3.57 -0.57
CA TYR A 43 -0.26 2.35 -1.31
C TYR A 43 0.48 1.17 -0.69
N ARG A 44 -0.25 0.21 -0.15
CA ARG A 44 0.31 -1.04 0.36
C ARG A 44 -0.10 -2.18 -0.54
N GLN A 45 0.88 -3.02 -0.89
CA GLN A 45 0.66 -4.26 -1.60
C GLN A 45 1.32 -5.40 -0.85
N GLU A 46 0.58 -6.47 -0.64
CA GLU A 46 1.07 -7.69 -0.01
C GLU A 46 0.92 -8.83 -0.99
N LEU A 47 2.03 -9.48 -1.27
CA LEU A 47 2.11 -10.69 -2.07
C LEU A 47 2.11 -11.87 -1.12
N ALA A 48 1.13 -12.77 -1.27
CA ALA A 48 1.14 -14.05 -0.58
C ALA A 48 2.30 -14.93 -1.06
N GLU A 49 2.43 -16.13 -0.55
CA GLU A 49 3.61 -16.99 -0.72
C GLU A 49 3.96 -17.25 -2.19
N ILE A 50 2.99 -17.59 -3.04
CA ILE A 50 3.25 -17.92 -4.46
C ILE A 50 3.66 -16.68 -5.27
N PRO A 51 2.94 -15.55 -5.22
CA PRO A 51 3.41 -14.32 -5.85
C PRO A 51 4.77 -13.84 -5.33
N THR A 52 5.08 -14.09 -4.05
CA THR A 52 6.40 -13.76 -3.48
C THR A 52 7.50 -14.61 -4.08
N LEU A 53 7.29 -15.92 -4.30
CA LEU A 53 8.25 -16.77 -5.01
C LEU A 53 8.55 -16.26 -6.43
N LEU A 54 7.52 -15.82 -7.16
CA LEU A 54 7.71 -15.22 -8.48
C LEU A 54 8.46 -13.88 -8.40
N ALA A 55 8.19 -13.09 -7.37
CA ALA A 55 8.94 -11.85 -7.11
C ALA A 55 10.42 -12.14 -6.79
N GLN A 56 10.72 -13.18 -6.01
CA GLN A 56 12.08 -13.63 -5.71
C GLN A 56 12.85 -13.99 -6.99
N GLN A 57 12.24 -14.78 -7.88
CA GLN A 57 12.85 -15.12 -9.18
C GLN A 57 13.14 -13.89 -10.05
N SER A 58 12.29 -12.85 -9.95
CA SER A 58 12.48 -11.61 -10.69
C SER A 58 13.49 -10.66 -10.04
N ALA A 59 13.65 -10.77 -8.73
CA ALA A 59 14.60 -9.97 -7.95
C ALA A 59 16.03 -10.51 -8.03
N ASP A 60 16.20 -11.83 -8.10
CA ASP A 60 17.50 -12.51 -8.25
C ASP A 60 18.10 -12.18 -9.63
N ARG A 61 18.90 -11.13 -9.68
CA ARG A 61 19.46 -10.60 -10.94
C ARG A 61 20.75 -11.28 -11.36
N ASP A 62 21.54 -11.75 -10.41
CA ASP A 62 22.79 -12.42 -10.68
C ASP A 62 22.64 -13.95 -10.76
N GLY A 63 21.47 -14.49 -10.40
CA GLY A 63 21.11 -15.89 -10.52
C GLY A 63 21.81 -16.79 -9.49
N ASP A 64 22.25 -16.22 -8.35
CA ASP A 64 22.93 -16.98 -7.30
C ASP A 64 21.98 -17.74 -6.36
N GLY A 65 20.66 -17.51 -6.51
CA GLY A 65 19.60 -18.11 -5.71
C GLY A 65 19.40 -17.46 -4.34
N GLN A 66 20.13 -16.38 -4.04
CA GLN A 66 19.97 -15.57 -2.84
C GLN A 66 19.62 -14.15 -3.23
N ILE A 67 18.56 -13.59 -2.65
CA ILE A 67 18.17 -12.22 -2.98
C ILE A 67 18.77 -11.26 -1.96
N SER A 68 19.77 -10.51 -2.39
CA SER A 68 20.42 -9.48 -1.60
C SER A 68 19.48 -8.31 -1.29
N ARG A 69 19.82 -7.48 -0.29
CA ARG A 69 19.09 -6.26 0.01
C ARG A 69 19.03 -5.28 -1.18
N SER A 70 20.11 -5.22 -1.97
CA SER A 70 20.17 -4.36 -3.16
C SER A 70 19.24 -4.82 -4.27
N GLU A 71 19.08 -6.12 -4.44
CA GLU A 71 18.15 -6.70 -5.41
C GLU A 71 16.70 -6.49 -5.01
N TRP A 72 16.37 -6.70 -3.74
CA TRP A 72 15.03 -6.34 -3.22
C TRP A 72 14.73 -4.86 -3.38
N GLN A 73 15.71 -3.97 -3.13
CA GLN A 73 15.53 -2.55 -3.33
C GLN A 73 15.27 -2.24 -4.80
N ALA A 74 16.05 -2.82 -5.71
CA ALA A 74 15.87 -2.63 -7.15
C ALA A 74 14.51 -3.18 -7.65
N PHE A 75 14.03 -4.29 -7.08
CA PHE A 75 12.70 -4.82 -7.34
C PHE A 75 11.61 -3.85 -6.88
N ALA A 76 11.72 -3.33 -5.65
CA ALA A 76 10.78 -2.36 -5.11
C ALA A 76 10.77 -1.04 -5.91
N ASP A 77 11.94 -0.56 -6.34
CA ASP A 77 12.05 0.64 -7.20
C ASP A 77 11.34 0.42 -8.55
N ALA A 78 11.52 -0.74 -9.18
CA ALA A 78 10.84 -1.10 -10.42
C ALA A 78 9.33 -1.21 -10.22
N TRP A 79 8.88 -1.82 -9.11
CA TRP A 79 7.46 -1.87 -8.75
C TRP A 79 6.87 -0.47 -8.59
N SER A 80 7.51 0.42 -7.85
CA SER A 80 7.05 1.80 -7.65
C SER A 80 7.00 2.57 -8.98
N GLY A 81 8.00 2.37 -9.85
CA GLY A 81 8.06 2.96 -11.18
C GLY A 81 6.94 2.49 -12.11
N ALA A 82 6.55 1.21 -12.02
CA ALA A 82 5.43 0.65 -12.77
C ALA A 82 4.06 1.05 -12.19
N LEU A 83 3.98 1.20 -10.86
CA LEU A 83 2.74 1.56 -10.17
C LEU A 83 2.36 3.03 -10.41
N LEU A 84 3.30 3.96 -10.32
CA LEU A 84 3.03 5.39 -10.40
C LEU A 84 2.21 5.81 -11.63
N PRO A 85 2.51 5.36 -12.87
CA PRO A 85 1.70 5.70 -14.03
C PRO A 85 0.31 5.05 -14.06
N ALA A 86 0.07 4.01 -13.24
CA ALA A 86 -1.24 3.36 -13.12
C ALA A 86 -2.14 4.05 -12.07
N LEU A 87 -1.62 4.98 -11.29
CA LEU A 87 -2.39 5.77 -10.34
C LEU A 87 -2.85 7.06 -11.00
N HIS A 88 -4.13 7.14 -11.33
CA HIS A 88 -4.71 8.30 -11.99
C HIS A 88 -5.47 9.15 -10.97
N LEU A 89 -5.01 10.36 -10.74
CA LEU A 89 -5.72 11.37 -9.95
C LEU A 89 -6.04 12.56 -10.83
N SER A 90 -7.28 13.03 -10.80
CA SER A 90 -7.69 14.21 -11.56
C SER A 90 -8.57 15.15 -10.74
N ALA A 91 -8.54 16.44 -11.10
CA ALA A 91 -9.43 17.48 -10.61
C ALA A 91 -10.10 18.16 -11.80
N ALA A 92 -11.45 18.24 -11.80
CA ALA A 92 -12.22 18.80 -12.90
C ALA A 92 -11.76 18.26 -14.28
N GLN A 93 -11.55 16.96 -14.37
CA GLN A 93 -11.08 16.22 -15.58
C GLN A 93 -9.63 16.55 -16.03
N ARG A 94 -8.89 17.34 -15.25
CA ARG A 94 -7.47 17.59 -15.51
C ARG A 94 -6.62 16.66 -14.65
N ALA A 95 -5.70 15.93 -15.28
CA ALA A 95 -4.77 15.07 -14.55
C ALA A 95 -3.91 15.89 -13.57
N LEU A 96 -3.77 15.38 -12.36
CA LEU A 96 -2.87 15.91 -11.36
C LEU A 96 -1.59 15.05 -11.37
N ALA A 97 -0.45 15.70 -11.58
CA ALA A 97 0.83 15.02 -11.60
C ALA A 97 1.16 14.49 -10.20
N LEU A 98 1.48 13.21 -10.13
CA LEU A 98 1.96 12.53 -8.93
C LEU A 98 3.48 12.37 -8.97
N GLN A 99 4.07 12.22 -7.80
CA GLN A 99 5.47 11.86 -7.62
C GLN A 99 5.62 10.89 -6.46
N SER A 100 6.61 10.01 -6.52
CA SER A 100 6.99 9.17 -5.39
C SER A 100 7.61 10.02 -4.28
N ALA A 101 7.20 9.78 -3.04
CA ALA A 101 7.69 10.47 -1.86
C ALA A 101 8.51 9.53 -0.96
N SER A 102 8.10 8.27 -0.83
CA SER A 102 8.86 7.24 -0.14
C SER A 102 8.49 5.86 -0.66
N LEU A 103 9.39 4.92 -0.41
CA LEU A 103 9.25 3.51 -0.75
C LEU A 103 9.88 2.67 0.36
N ASP A 104 9.16 1.64 0.79
CA ASP A 104 9.63 0.66 1.77
C ASP A 104 9.17 -0.73 1.38
N TRP A 105 9.87 -1.76 1.86
CA TRP A 105 9.52 -3.15 1.66
C TRP A 105 9.96 -4.00 2.85
N GLN A 106 9.25 -5.10 3.09
CA GLN A 106 9.62 -6.08 4.09
C GLN A 106 9.20 -7.49 3.69
N LEU A 107 9.99 -8.46 4.10
CA LEU A 107 9.63 -9.87 4.05
C LEU A 107 9.00 -10.27 5.38
N LEU A 108 7.91 -11.00 5.30
CA LEU A 108 7.19 -11.56 6.44
C LEU A 108 7.26 -13.09 6.38
N GLU A 109 7.16 -13.73 7.52
CA GLU A 109 6.99 -15.18 7.58
C GLU A 109 5.60 -15.57 7.07
N GLY A 110 5.56 -16.50 6.13
CA GLY A 110 4.36 -17.08 5.57
C GLY A 110 4.18 -18.55 5.98
N ALA A 111 3.24 -19.22 5.33
CA ALA A 111 2.94 -20.62 5.58
C ALA A 111 4.07 -21.54 5.07
N ALA A 112 4.25 -22.69 5.72
CA ALA A 112 5.18 -23.75 5.33
C ALA A 112 6.64 -23.30 5.13
N GLY A 113 7.11 -22.29 5.86
CA GLY A 113 8.46 -21.76 5.74
C GLY A 113 8.70 -20.87 4.52
N LEU A 114 7.65 -20.56 3.76
CA LEU A 114 7.70 -19.60 2.67
C LEU A 114 7.62 -18.17 3.21
N GLN A 115 7.90 -17.19 2.35
CA GLN A 115 7.85 -15.78 2.69
C GLN A 115 6.69 -15.08 1.97
N GLN A 116 6.26 -13.98 2.55
CA GLN A 116 5.35 -13.00 1.97
C GLN A 116 6.11 -11.69 1.79
N LEU A 117 5.85 -10.97 0.70
CA LEU A 117 6.46 -9.67 0.44
C LEU A 117 5.42 -8.58 0.62
N ARG A 118 5.73 -7.60 1.46
CA ARG A 118 4.94 -6.38 1.60
C ARG A 118 5.71 -5.19 1.03
N LEU A 119 5.07 -4.46 0.13
CA LEU A 119 5.56 -3.24 -0.49
C LEU A 119 4.71 -2.07 -0.02
N HIS A 120 5.34 -0.94 0.30
CA HIS A 120 4.66 0.28 0.71
C HIS A 120 5.24 1.48 -0.05
N GLY A 121 4.45 2.07 -0.94
CA GLY A 121 4.78 3.28 -1.67
C GLY A 121 3.92 4.46 -1.18
N VAL A 122 4.54 5.62 -1.03
CA VAL A 122 3.83 6.87 -0.79
C VAL A 122 4.01 7.78 -1.98
N PHE A 123 2.89 8.26 -2.52
CA PHE A 123 2.86 9.19 -3.66
C PHE A 123 2.13 10.46 -3.26
N THR A 124 2.54 11.59 -3.84
CA THR A 124 1.93 12.89 -3.53
C THR A 124 1.70 13.71 -4.80
N THR A 125 0.73 14.63 -4.77
CA THR A 125 0.58 15.62 -5.83
C THR A 125 1.79 16.56 -5.87
N ARG A 126 2.26 16.88 -7.07
CA ARG A 126 3.42 17.78 -7.27
C ARG A 126 3.10 19.24 -6.98
N ALA A 127 1.86 19.65 -7.21
CA ALA A 127 1.42 21.03 -7.03
C ALA A 127 0.39 21.13 -5.90
N PRO A 128 0.38 22.23 -5.14
CA PRO A 128 -0.60 22.47 -4.08
C PRO A 128 -2.00 22.66 -4.66
N LEU A 129 -3.00 22.12 -3.95
CA LEU A 129 -4.41 22.19 -4.28
C LEU A 129 -5.09 23.29 -3.44
N ARG A 130 -6.09 23.97 -4.00
CA ARG A 130 -6.74 25.07 -3.31
C ARG A 130 -8.23 25.14 -3.59
N GLY A 131 -8.98 25.66 -2.60
CA GLY A 131 -10.42 25.85 -2.71
C GLY A 131 -11.20 24.54 -2.74
N SER A 132 -12.44 24.63 -3.17
CA SER A 132 -13.31 23.46 -3.30
C SER A 132 -13.17 22.85 -4.69
N MET A 133 -12.95 21.54 -4.77
CA MET A 133 -12.81 20.82 -6.04
C MET A 133 -13.37 19.40 -5.97
N ARG A 134 -13.71 18.87 -7.15
CA ARG A 134 -14.02 17.46 -7.30
C ARG A 134 -12.75 16.72 -7.73
N LEU A 135 -12.44 15.66 -7.01
CA LEU A 135 -11.34 14.76 -7.32
C LEU A 135 -11.91 13.42 -7.78
N HIS A 136 -11.26 12.84 -8.78
CA HIS A 136 -11.51 11.48 -9.23
C HIS A 136 -10.18 10.72 -9.20
N PHE A 137 -10.18 9.57 -8.54
CA PHE A 137 -9.02 8.67 -8.45
C PHE A 137 -9.36 7.32 -9.06
N VAL A 138 -8.40 6.75 -9.78
CA VAL A 138 -8.45 5.39 -10.31
C VAL A 138 -7.12 4.70 -10.06
N ASP A 139 -7.18 3.53 -9.44
CA ASP A 139 -6.09 2.54 -9.41
C ASP A 139 -6.29 1.57 -10.59
N ALA A 140 -5.54 1.76 -11.67
CA ALA A 140 -5.55 0.91 -12.84
C ALA A 140 -4.47 -0.18 -12.79
N SER A 141 -3.82 -0.38 -11.65
CA SER A 141 -2.80 -1.41 -11.48
C SER A 141 -3.42 -2.81 -11.48
N ALA A 142 -2.82 -3.73 -12.27
CA ALA A 142 -3.10 -5.17 -12.29
C ALA A 142 -4.58 -5.57 -12.05
N PRO A 143 -5.49 -5.28 -12.99
CA PRO A 143 -6.93 -5.45 -12.79
C PRO A 143 -7.38 -6.91 -12.64
N THR A 144 -6.52 -7.87 -13.03
CA THR A 144 -6.82 -9.31 -13.04
C THR A 144 -6.33 -10.06 -11.80
N ASP A 145 -5.56 -9.42 -10.91
CA ASP A 145 -5.08 -10.08 -9.70
C ASP A 145 -6.23 -10.41 -8.75
N SER A 146 -6.19 -11.62 -8.19
CA SER A 146 -7.09 -12.03 -7.11
C SER A 146 -6.59 -11.51 -5.76
N GLY A 147 -7.51 -11.19 -4.86
CA GLY A 147 -7.18 -10.78 -3.50
C GLY A 147 -8.01 -9.61 -3.01
N TRP A 148 -7.63 -9.09 -1.86
CA TRP A 148 -8.24 -7.94 -1.23
C TRP A 148 -7.84 -6.65 -1.96
N ARG A 149 -8.82 -5.81 -2.28
CA ARG A 149 -8.59 -4.46 -2.82
C ARG A 149 -9.47 -3.49 -2.08
N GLU A 150 -8.91 -2.71 -1.21
CA GLU A 150 -9.64 -1.67 -0.51
C GLU A 150 -9.06 -0.29 -0.78
N LEU A 151 -9.95 0.68 -0.81
CA LEU A 151 -9.64 2.09 -0.93
C LEU A 151 -10.45 2.86 0.07
N TRP A 152 -9.78 3.73 0.84
CA TRP A 152 -10.46 4.63 1.75
C TRP A 152 -9.85 6.03 1.72
N VAL A 153 -10.59 6.98 2.27
CA VAL A 153 -10.23 8.38 2.20
C VAL A 153 -10.32 9.04 3.56
N ARG A 154 -9.40 9.96 3.83
CA ARG A 154 -9.38 10.79 5.03
C ARG A 154 -8.87 12.19 4.71
N ALA A 155 -9.09 13.14 5.64
CA ALA A 155 -8.61 14.50 5.51
C ALA A 155 -7.86 14.91 6.78
N GLU A 156 -6.77 15.62 6.60
CA GLU A 156 -5.86 16.09 7.64
C GLU A 156 -5.46 17.55 7.37
N ARG A 157 -4.85 18.20 8.34
CA ARG A 157 -4.23 19.54 8.23
C ARG A 157 -5.10 20.59 7.52
N GLY A 158 -6.37 20.67 7.89
CA GLY A 158 -7.28 21.71 7.41
C GLY A 158 -7.99 21.42 6.09
N ALA A 159 -7.63 20.36 5.38
CA ALA A 159 -8.44 19.86 4.27
C ALA A 159 -9.73 19.20 4.81
N ARG A 160 -10.80 19.24 4.05
CA ARG A 160 -12.10 18.68 4.44
C ARG A 160 -12.76 17.93 3.28
N ILE A 161 -13.09 16.67 3.47
CA ILE A 161 -13.89 15.93 2.51
C ILE A 161 -15.36 16.24 2.75
N VAL A 162 -15.99 16.87 1.77
CA VAL A 162 -17.39 17.28 1.79
C VAL A 162 -18.29 16.12 1.37
N GLU A 163 -17.91 15.40 0.30
CA GLU A 163 -18.62 14.23 -0.22
C GLU A 163 -17.59 13.14 -0.56
N SER A 164 -17.99 11.87 -0.42
CA SER A 164 -17.14 10.73 -0.76
C SER A 164 -17.98 9.55 -1.21
N GLY A 165 -17.64 8.99 -2.38
CA GLY A 165 -18.12 7.69 -2.83
C GLY A 165 -17.27 6.52 -2.28
N ALA A 166 -16.13 6.78 -1.64
CA ALA A 166 -15.25 5.77 -1.07
C ALA A 166 -15.44 5.64 0.46
N ALA A 167 -14.99 4.52 1.01
CA ALA A 167 -14.97 4.27 2.45
C ALA A 167 -14.16 5.35 3.21
N ARG A 168 -14.47 5.54 4.49
CA ARG A 168 -13.81 6.54 5.35
C ARG A 168 -12.90 5.91 6.40
N HIS A 169 -12.74 4.61 6.37
CA HIS A 169 -11.94 3.85 7.33
C HIS A 169 -11.24 2.68 6.69
N ASP A 170 -10.11 2.33 7.23
CA ASP A 170 -9.31 1.16 6.92
C ASP A 170 -10.00 -0.11 7.44
N ARG A 171 -10.41 -1.02 6.57
CA ARG A 171 -11.11 -2.26 6.93
C ARG A 171 -10.15 -3.38 7.29
N SER A 172 -8.97 -3.40 6.69
CA SER A 172 -7.97 -4.44 6.88
C SER A 172 -6.91 -4.09 7.92
N ALA A 173 -6.97 -2.90 8.54
CA ALA A 173 -5.91 -2.38 9.41
C ALA A 173 -4.52 -2.47 8.74
N GLY A 174 -4.44 -1.98 7.49
CA GLY A 174 -3.21 -1.99 6.69
C GLY A 174 -2.78 -3.39 6.25
N LEU A 175 -3.71 -4.25 5.87
CA LEU A 175 -3.51 -5.65 5.46
C LEU A 175 -3.06 -6.58 6.61
N THR A 176 -3.44 -6.26 7.85
CA THR A 176 -3.15 -7.13 9.01
C THR A 176 -4.36 -7.85 9.54
N ARG A 177 -5.55 -7.50 9.08
CA ARG A 177 -6.83 -8.08 9.51
C ARG A 177 -7.73 -8.30 8.30
N PHE A 178 -8.17 -9.53 8.13
CA PHE A 178 -9.06 -9.92 7.05
C PHE A 178 -10.36 -10.50 7.61
N PRO A 179 -11.48 -10.42 6.86
CA PRO A 179 -12.74 -11.02 7.30
C PRO A 179 -12.62 -12.54 7.36
N VAL A 180 -13.61 -13.16 8.01
CA VAL A 180 -13.72 -14.62 8.05
C VAL A 180 -13.86 -15.21 6.63
N ALA A 181 -13.38 -16.43 6.45
CA ALA A 181 -13.44 -17.14 5.18
C ALA A 181 -14.88 -17.15 4.61
N GLY A 182 -15.00 -16.89 3.31
CA GLY A 182 -16.28 -16.85 2.61
C GLY A 182 -16.97 -15.48 2.55
N ALA A 183 -16.44 -14.44 3.21
CA ALA A 183 -16.90 -13.09 3.00
C ALA A 183 -16.51 -12.57 1.60
N ALA A 184 -17.37 -11.75 1.00
CA ALA A 184 -17.04 -11.07 -0.26
C ALA A 184 -15.85 -10.13 -0.06
N LEU A 185 -14.84 -10.26 -0.90
CA LEU A 185 -13.66 -9.40 -0.87
C LEU A 185 -14.00 -8.03 -1.50
N PRO A 186 -13.54 -6.92 -0.93
CA PRO A 186 -13.66 -5.63 -1.57
C PRO A 186 -12.84 -5.58 -2.85
N HIS A 187 -13.34 -4.81 -3.82
CA HIS A 187 -12.72 -4.58 -5.11
C HIS A 187 -12.73 -3.10 -5.45
N ASP A 188 -12.36 -2.26 -4.47
CA ASP A 188 -12.42 -0.81 -4.60
C ASP A 188 -11.19 -0.32 -5.35
N THR A 189 -11.39 0.25 -6.53
CA THR A 189 -10.32 0.79 -7.37
C THR A 189 -10.54 2.26 -7.74
N THR A 190 -11.69 2.84 -7.38
CA THR A 190 -12.04 4.21 -7.75
C THR A 190 -12.57 4.98 -6.55
N ALA A 191 -12.35 6.29 -6.56
CA ALA A 191 -12.95 7.21 -5.60
C ALA A 191 -13.35 8.53 -6.26
N ASP A 192 -14.62 8.92 -6.05
CA ASP A 192 -15.13 10.24 -6.39
C ASP A 192 -15.31 11.05 -5.11
N LEU A 193 -14.70 12.23 -5.07
CA LEU A 193 -14.64 13.07 -3.87
C LEU A 193 -15.00 14.52 -4.20
N ARG A 194 -15.65 15.20 -3.26
CA ARG A 194 -15.65 16.66 -3.20
C ARG A 194 -14.86 17.09 -1.96
N VAL A 195 -13.79 17.86 -2.18
CA VAL A 195 -12.83 18.25 -1.16
C VAL A 195 -12.71 19.76 -1.11
N ASP A 196 -12.64 20.29 0.09
CA ASP A 196 -12.35 21.70 0.37
C ASP A 196 -10.97 21.82 1.00
N PHE A 197 -10.07 22.50 0.29
CA PHE A 197 -8.69 22.81 0.71
C PHE A 197 -8.54 24.25 1.24
N SER A 198 -9.63 25.00 1.44
CA SER A 198 -9.59 26.40 1.85
C SER A 198 -9.01 26.61 3.24
N GLY A 199 -9.16 25.62 4.14
CA GLY A 199 -8.62 25.65 5.50
C GLY A 199 -7.19 25.16 5.63
N ALA A 200 -6.56 24.73 4.54
CA ALA A 200 -5.21 24.17 4.58
C ALA A 200 -4.17 25.26 4.88
N PRO A 201 -3.20 25.00 5.78
CA PRO A 201 -2.06 25.88 5.98
C PRO A 201 -1.32 26.07 4.66
N ARG A 202 -0.90 27.28 4.36
CA ARG A 202 -0.02 27.53 3.21
C ARG A 202 1.33 26.90 3.50
N ALA A 203 1.82 26.04 2.58
CA ALA A 203 3.19 25.57 2.64
C ALA A 203 4.11 26.80 2.50
N THR A 204 4.73 27.21 3.60
CA THR A 204 5.81 28.20 3.58
C THR A 204 7.03 27.48 3.01
N HIS A 205 7.33 27.69 1.75
CA HIS A 205 8.64 27.35 1.20
C HIS A 205 9.68 28.25 1.88
N SER A 206 10.22 27.79 3.00
CA SER A 206 11.43 28.36 3.55
C SER A 206 12.58 28.01 2.60
N ILE A 207 12.84 28.91 1.64
CA ILE A 207 14.10 28.90 0.91
C ILE A 207 15.16 29.29 1.93
N THR A 208 15.73 28.34 2.63
CA THR A 208 16.96 28.54 3.40
C THR A 208 18.07 28.74 2.38
N ARG A 209 18.27 29.99 1.99
CA ARG A 209 19.44 30.40 1.22
C ARG A 209 20.65 30.20 2.13
N ALA A 210 21.37 29.10 1.90
CA ALA A 210 22.65 28.87 2.55
C ALA A 210 23.54 30.07 2.21
N ALA A 211 23.86 30.88 3.21
CA ALA A 211 24.87 31.92 3.10
C ALA A 211 26.24 31.22 2.98
N SER A 212 26.86 31.32 1.81
CA SER A 212 28.24 30.91 1.64
C SER A 212 29.13 31.80 2.52
N PRO A 213 30.04 31.23 3.31
CA PRO A 213 31.04 32.06 4.00
C PRO A 213 31.99 32.65 2.97
N LEU A 214 32.25 33.94 3.08
CA LEU A 214 33.30 34.68 2.36
C LEU A 214 34.66 34.08 2.76
N PRO A 215 35.59 33.88 1.80
CA PRO A 215 36.97 33.54 2.13
C PRO A 215 37.72 34.74 2.73
N ALA A 216 38.55 34.45 3.74
CA ALA A 216 39.48 35.37 4.36
C ALA A 216 40.69 35.68 3.47
#